data_5700bb3eeb5c8975bd931869f1efd8d2
#
_entry.id   5700bb3eeb5c8975bd931869f1efd8d2
#
_cell.length_a   1.000
_cell.length_b   1.000
_cell.length_c   1.000
_cell.angle_alpha   90.00
_cell.angle_beta   90.00
_cell.angle_gamma   90.00
#
_symmetry.space_group_name_H-M   'P 1'
#
loop_
_entity.id
_entity.type
_entity.pdbx_description
1 polymer ?
#
loop_
_entity_poly.entity_id
_entity_poly.type
_entity_poly.pdbx_seq_one_letter_code
_entity_poly.pdbx_strand_id
1 'polypeptide(L)'
;MDQAHISGTAVIITGGLLHDSHAKTAHGLLRAGKRFKILGIIDEKHAGSDASDFVEGTPKGIPVVQSIDVFMHSFGKPEYAIIGMATKGGLLPKELYASVQNVLKRGIHLVNGLHEPLNDLDELKPLLVGGAKIFDIRKPKAFKDLHFWQGKVAQITALKIAVLGMDCATGKRTTSRFLEEQLNAKGHPAEMIYTGQTGWMQGADYGLLFDATPNDFIPGELEYALYSCWEEKRVDILIIEGQSSLRNPSGPCGSEFIISGDLDGVILQHVPMRKKFSGFEKYPAHIPDILNEVMLIEHLGTRVLGITLNGEGAATEQLSKYRDSLAQKTSIPIIIPMIEPMDPIISNVLNQKL
;
A
#
# COMPACT_ATOMS: atom_id res chain seq x y z
N MET A 1 18.29 -14.45 3.15
CA MET A 1 18.63 -13.60 1.98
C MET A 1 17.96 -12.27 2.22
N ASP A 2 18.70 -11.22 2.11
CA ASP A 2 18.23 -9.88 2.37
C ASP A 2 17.26 -9.47 1.23
N GLN A 3 15.97 -9.41 1.54
CA GLN A 3 14.92 -8.98 0.59
C GLN A 3 15.03 -7.49 0.26
N ALA A 4 15.79 -6.74 1.05
CA ALA A 4 15.87 -5.29 0.97
C ALA A 4 16.52 -4.76 -0.32
N HIS A 5 17.28 -5.57 -1.06
CA HIS A 5 18.12 -5.09 -2.16
C HIS A 5 17.75 -5.60 -3.56
N ILE A 6 16.54 -6.19 -3.76
CA ILE A 6 16.13 -6.55 -5.12
C ILE A 6 15.50 -5.35 -5.83
N SER A 7 15.95 -5.09 -7.05
CA SER A 7 15.42 -4.08 -7.95
C SER A 7 15.79 -4.45 -9.39
N GLY A 8 15.08 -3.94 -10.38
CA GLY A 8 15.39 -4.24 -11.78
C GLY A 8 14.19 -4.13 -12.70
N THR A 9 14.32 -4.71 -13.89
CA THR A 9 13.24 -4.76 -14.88
C THR A 9 12.22 -5.85 -14.53
N ALA A 10 10.93 -5.53 -14.64
CA ALA A 10 9.88 -6.47 -14.26
C ALA A 10 8.66 -6.46 -15.21
N VAL A 11 7.97 -7.59 -15.26
CA VAL A 11 6.60 -7.71 -15.76
C VAL A 11 5.65 -8.01 -14.60
N ILE A 12 4.39 -7.60 -14.73
CA ILE A 12 3.35 -7.91 -13.74
C ILE A 12 2.48 -9.05 -14.29
N ILE A 13 2.12 -10.02 -13.43
CA ILE A 13 1.22 -11.12 -13.77
C ILE A 13 -0.13 -10.86 -13.11
N THR A 14 -1.22 -10.84 -13.92
CA THR A 14 -2.59 -10.62 -13.44
C THR A 14 -3.56 -11.73 -13.84
N GLY A 15 -3.17 -12.63 -14.78
CA GLY A 15 -3.94 -13.83 -15.12
C GLY A 15 -5.36 -13.57 -15.62
N GLY A 16 -5.57 -12.53 -16.40
CA GLY A 16 -6.89 -12.14 -16.89
C GLY A 16 -7.72 -11.31 -15.91
N LEU A 17 -7.12 -10.86 -14.80
CA LEU A 17 -7.79 -10.14 -13.70
C LEU A 17 -7.30 -8.69 -13.56
N LEU A 18 -6.67 -8.11 -14.57
CA LEU A 18 -6.10 -6.76 -14.52
C LEU A 18 -7.14 -5.70 -14.11
N HIS A 19 -8.38 -5.87 -14.51
CA HIS A 19 -9.48 -4.93 -14.21
C HIS A 19 -10.16 -5.21 -12.85
N ASP A 20 -9.78 -6.30 -12.17
CA ASP A 20 -10.39 -6.70 -10.91
C ASP A 20 -9.90 -5.82 -9.73
N SER A 21 -10.76 -5.61 -8.75
CA SER A 21 -10.42 -4.88 -7.52
C SER A 21 -9.28 -5.53 -6.72
N HIS A 22 -9.03 -6.83 -6.91
CA HIS A 22 -7.91 -7.55 -6.32
C HIS A 22 -6.57 -7.28 -7.02
N ALA A 23 -6.55 -6.66 -8.22
CA ALA A 23 -5.33 -6.24 -8.91
C ALA A 23 -4.68 -4.97 -8.31
N LYS A 24 -5.01 -4.62 -7.08
CA LYS A 24 -4.50 -3.41 -6.42
C LYS A 24 -2.99 -3.31 -6.33
N THR A 25 -2.26 -4.43 -6.30
CA THR A 25 -0.80 -4.44 -6.35
C THR A 25 -0.32 -4.02 -7.74
N ALA A 26 -0.89 -4.60 -8.81
CA ALA A 26 -0.62 -4.19 -10.19
C ALA A 26 -0.94 -2.69 -10.37
N HIS A 27 -2.14 -2.26 -9.98
CA HIS A 27 -2.56 -0.86 -10.09
C HIS A 27 -1.62 0.10 -9.33
N GLY A 28 -1.14 -0.31 -8.15
CA GLY A 28 -0.17 0.48 -7.40
C GLY A 28 1.17 0.63 -8.14
N LEU A 29 1.73 -0.46 -8.63
CA LEU A 29 3.00 -0.49 -9.34
C LEU A 29 2.96 0.27 -10.68
N LEU A 30 1.83 0.24 -11.37
CA LEU A 30 1.63 0.95 -12.63
C LEU A 30 1.59 2.47 -12.44
N ARG A 31 0.97 2.94 -11.36
CA ARG A 31 0.91 4.39 -11.08
C ARG A 31 2.23 4.96 -10.65
N ALA A 32 3.00 4.21 -9.88
CA ALA A 32 4.29 4.67 -9.40
C ALA A 32 5.12 3.55 -8.76
N GLY A 33 6.43 3.65 -8.87
CA GLY A 33 7.40 2.76 -8.23
C GLY A 33 8.81 3.11 -8.64
N LYS A 34 9.75 2.91 -7.72
CA LYS A 34 11.19 3.14 -7.96
C LYS A 34 11.97 1.81 -7.96
N ARG A 35 11.45 0.78 -7.27
CA ARG A 35 12.14 -0.51 -7.09
C ARG A 35 12.17 -1.34 -8.36
N PHE A 36 11.05 -1.38 -9.09
CA PHE A 36 10.93 -2.15 -10.33
C PHE A 36 10.54 -1.24 -11.49
N LYS A 37 11.32 -1.33 -12.60
CA LYS A 37 10.93 -0.74 -13.88
C LYS A 37 9.94 -1.70 -14.56
N ILE A 38 8.66 -1.36 -14.54
CA ILE A 38 7.63 -2.18 -15.17
C ILE A 38 7.71 -2.04 -16.68
N LEU A 39 7.94 -3.16 -17.38
CA LEU A 39 8.07 -3.23 -18.83
C LEU A 39 6.81 -3.72 -19.54
N GLY A 40 5.89 -4.39 -18.83
CA GLY A 40 4.66 -4.91 -19.40
C GLY A 40 3.85 -5.72 -18.41
N ILE A 41 2.68 -6.18 -18.84
CA ILE A 41 1.75 -6.98 -18.07
C ILE A 41 1.47 -8.29 -18.81
N ILE A 42 1.46 -9.41 -18.09
CA ILE A 42 1.02 -10.71 -18.58
C ILE A 42 -0.43 -10.91 -18.17
N ASP A 43 -1.33 -10.70 -19.13
CA ASP A 43 -2.78 -10.83 -18.94
C ASP A 43 -3.42 -11.26 -20.27
N GLU A 44 -3.88 -12.51 -20.34
CA GLU A 44 -4.36 -13.05 -21.60
C GLU A 44 -5.68 -12.44 -22.09
N LYS A 45 -6.55 -12.03 -21.15
CA LYS A 45 -7.85 -11.46 -21.50
C LYS A 45 -7.76 -10.05 -22.07
N HIS A 46 -6.73 -9.31 -21.69
CA HIS A 46 -6.54 -7.91 -22.06
C HIS A 46 -5.36 -7.72 -23.02
N ALA A 47 -4.85 -8.81 -23.60
CA ALA A 47 -3.72 -8.78 -24.53
C ALA A 47 -3.99 -7.88 -25.75
N GLY A 48 -2.99 -7.09 -26.14
CA GLY A 48 -3.07 -6.13 -27.24
C GLY A 48 -3.47 -4.71 -26.81
N SER A 49 -3.76 -4.50 -25.52
CA SER A 49 -4.06 -3.20 -24.93
C SER A 49 -2.81 -2.56 -24.31
N ASP A 50 -2.93 -1.31 -23.90
CA ASP A 50 -1.97 -0.60 -23.04
C ASP A 50 -2.46 -0.59 -21.58
N ALA A 51 -1.56 -0.64 -20.63
CA ALA A 51 -1.92 -0.62 -19.21
C ALA A 51 -2.66 0.65 -18.79
N SER A 52 -2.40 1.77 -19.48
CA SER A 52 -3.09 3.06 -19.24
C SER A 52 -4.59 3.01 -19.57
N ASP A 53 -5.04 2.04 -20.34
CA ASP A 53 -6.46 1.86 -20.66
C ASP A 53 -7.25 1.31 -19.46
N PHE A 54 -6.57 0.71 -18.49
CA PHE A 54 -7.19 0.06 -17.32
C PHE A 54 -6.94 0.79 -16.01
N VAL A 55 -5.81 1.50 -15.91
CA VAL A 55 -5.36 2.10 -14.65
C VAL A 55 -5.02 3.56 -14.86
N GLU A 56 -5.92 4.45 -14.42
CA GLU A 56 -5.71 5.90 -14.46
C GLU A 56 -4.41 6.30 -13.76
N GLY A 57 -3.70 7.25 -14.35
CA GLY A 57 -2.38 7.71 -13.87
C GLY A 57 -1.21 6.83 -14.27
N THR A 58 -1.43 5.77 -15.07
CA THR A 58 -0.37 4.94 -15.62
C THR A 58 0.26 5.62 -16.85
N PRO A 59 1.59 5.64 -16.99
CA PRO A 59 2.25 6.08 -18.22
C PRO A 59 1.84 5.21 -19.42
N LYS A 60 1.69 5.82 -20.59
CA LYS A 60 1.48 5.08 -21.84
C LYS A 60 2.73 4.31 -22.25
N GLY A 61 2.54 3.24 -23.02
CA GLY A 61 3.62 2.42 -23.56
C GLY A 61 3.99 1.21 -22.72
N ILE A 62 3.12 0.80 -21.77
CA ILE A 62 3.26 -0.46 -21.03
C ILE A 62 2.34 -1.50 -21.66
N PRO A 63 2.86 -2.42 -22.50
CA PRO A 63 2.04 -3.37 -23.24
C PRO A 63 1.41 -4.42 -22.33
N VAL A 64 0.18 -4.81 -22.63
CA VAL A 64 -0.48 -5.98 -22.06
C VAL A 64 -0.37 -7.11 -23.08
N VAL A 65 0.22 -8.23 -22.69
CA VAL A 65 0.43 -9.39 -23.58
C VAL A 65 -0.13 -10.68 -22.97
N GLN A 66 -0.41 -11.65 -23.82
CA GLN A 66 -1.05 -12.89 -23.40
C GLN A 66 -0.14 -13.84 -22.59
N SER A 67 1.19 -13.78 -22.78
CA SER A 67 2.11 -14.68 -22.11
C SER A 67 3.52 -14.13 -22.02
N ILE A 68 4.32 -14.71 -21.12
CA ILE A 68 5.74 -14.35 -20.99
C ILE A 68 6.54 -14.66 -22.26
N ASP A 69 6.18 -15.68 -23.01
CA ASP A 69 6.86 -16.02 -24.26
C ASP A 69 6.66 -14.96 -25.32
N VAL A 70 5.43 -14.45 -25.47
CA VAL A 70 5.13 -13.32 -26.37
C VAL A 70 5.88 -12.08 -25.92
N PHE A 71 5.89 -11.80 -24.62
CA PHE A 71 6.63 -10.66 -24.08
C PHE A 71 8.13 -10.75 -24.42
N MET A 72 8.75 -11.87 -24.11
CA MET A 72 10.19 -12.08 -24.34
C MET A 72 10.58 -11.99 -25.81
N HIS A 73 9.73 -12.46 -26.71
CA HIS A 73 9.98 -12.36 -28.16
C HIS A 73 10.03 -10.92 -28.65
N SER A 74 9.18 -10.06 -28.10
CA SER A 74 9.02 -8.66 -28.57
C SER A 74 9.88 -7.65 -27.80
N PHE A 75 10.13 -7.90 -26.51
CA PHE A 75 10.71 -6.91 -25.59
C PHE A 75 11.94 -7.39 -24.82
N GLY A 76 12.33 -8.66 -25.02
CA GLY A 76 13.44 -9.27 -24.30
C GLY A 76 13.06 -9.86 -22.94
N LYS A 77 14.04 -10.43 -22.25
CA LYS A 77 13.83 -11.13 -20.98
C LYS A 77 13.83 -10.14 -19.81
N PRO A 78 12.75 -10.04 -19.01
CA PRO A 78 12.77 -9.27 -17.77
C PRO A 78 13.52 -10.02 -16.68
N GLU A 79 14.03 -9.30 -15.68
CA GLU A 79 14.70 -9.91 -14.52
C GLU A 79 13.69 -10.52 -13.54
N TYR A 80 12.54 -9.85 -13.39
CA TYR A 80 11.50 -10.22 -12.42
C TYR A 80 10.13 -10.36 -13.07
N ALA A 81 9.31 -11.22 -12.48
CA ALA A 81 7.87 -11.24 -12.66
C ALA A 81 7.20 -11.03 -11.31
N ILE A 82 6.23 -10.12 -11.22
CA ILE A 82 5.58 -9.72 -9.97
C ILE A 82 4.14 -10.21 -10.00
N ILE A 83 3.69 -10.90 -8.96
CA ILE A 83 2.27 -11.24 -8.80
C ILE A 83 1.50 -9.95 -8.48
N GLY A 84 0.70 -9.48 -9.44
CA GLY A 84 -0.04 -8.22 -9.38
C GLY A 84 -1.30 -8.25 -8.52
N MET A 85 -1.62 -9.39 -7.94
CA MET A 85 -2.88 -9.65 -7.23
C MET A 85 -2.72 -9.58 -5.72
N ALA A 86 -3.82 -9.25 -5.04
CA ALA A 86 -3.95 -9.33 -3.58
C ALA A 86 -5.31 -9.97 -3.26
N THR A 87 -5.34 -11.28 -3.31
CA THR A 87 -6.55 -12.10 -3.19
C THR A 87 -7.03 -12.25 -1.75
N LYS A 88 -8.32 -12.55 -1.58
CA LYS A 88 -8.86 -12.93 -0.26
C LYS A 88 -8.17 -14.21 0.22
N GLY A 89 -7.73 -14.22 1.48
CA GLY A 89 -6.95 -15.33 2.04
C GLY A 89 -5.52 -15.42 1.54
N GLY A 90 -5.13 -14.61 0.54
CA GLY A 90 -3.75 -14.50 0.07
C GLY A 90 -3.18 -15.74 -0.62
N LEU A 91 -4.04 -16.62 -1.14
CA LEU A 91 -3.64 -17.80 -1.90
C LEU A 91 -3.41 -17.46 -3.37
N LEU A 92 -2.56 -18.23 -4.04
CA LEU A 92 -2.29 -18.10 -5.48
C LEU A 92 -3.56 -18.47 -6.27
N PRO A 93 -4.15 -17.57 -7.06
CA PRO A 93 -5.27 -17.91 -7.92
C PRO A 93 -4.89 -18.94 -8.99
N LYS A 94 -5.82 -19.84 -9.30
CA LYS A 94 -5.59 -20.88 -10.33
C LYS A 94 -5.25 -20.27 -11.70
N GLU A 95 -5.81 -19.11 -12.00
CA GLU A 95 -5.61 -18.36 -13.22
C GLU A 95 -4.15 -17.89 -13.40
N LEU A 96 -3.41 -17.69 -12.30
CA LEU A 96 -2.01 -17.28 -12.35
C LEU A 96 -1.04 -18.46 -12.38
N TYR A 97 -1.50 -19.66 -12.06
CA TYR A 97 -0.60 -20.81 -11.85
C TYR A 97 0.26 -21.12 -13.07
N ALA A 98 -0.36 -21.17 -14.26
CA ALA A 98 0.36 -21.43 -15.51
C ALA A 98 1.40 -20.31 -15.81
N SER A 99 1.04 -19.05 -15.60
CA SER A 99 1.95 -17.92 -15.81
C SER A 99 3.13 -17.97 -14.83
N VAL A 100 2.88 -18.27 -13.55
CA VAL A 100 3.93 -18.46 -12.53
C VAL A 100 4.90 -19.59 -12.93
N GLN A 101 4.38 -20.74 -13.33
CA GLN A 101 5.23 -21.84 -13.80
C GLN A 101 6.08 -21.45 -15.01
N ASN A 102 5.47 -20.76 -15.98
CA ASN A 102 6.17 -20.37 -17.22
C ASN A 102 7.30 -19.38 -16.95
N VAL A 103 7.12 -18.38 -16.10
CA VAL A 103 8.19 -17.42 -15.77
C VAL A 103 9.36 -18.11 -15.06
N LEU A 104 9.10 -19.06 -14.14
CA LEU A 104 10.14 -19.80 -13.44
C LEU A 104 10.93 -20.70 -14.43
N LYS A 105 10.25 -21.40 -15.35
CA LYS A 105 10.87 -22.21 -16.41
C LYS A 105 11.72 -21.39 -17.38
N ARG A 106 11.50 -20.08 -17.49
CA ARG A 106 12.30 -19.15 -18.31
C ARG A 106 13.46 -18.53 -17.52
N GLY A 107 13.66 -18.94 -16.27
CA GLY A 107 14.73 -18.42 -15.42
C GLY A 107 14.51 -16.97 -15.01
N ILE A 108 13.27 -16.54 -14.85
CA ILE A 108 12.86 -15.22 -14.38
C ILE A 108 12.56 -15.31 -12.88
N HIS A 109 13.06 -14.36 -12.10
CA HIS A 109 12.78 -14.31 -10.67
C HIS A 109 11.30 -13.95 -10.42
N LEU A 110 10.66 -14.61 -9.45
CA LEU A 110 9.29 -14.33 -9.07
C LEU A 110 9.25 -13.50 -7.77
N VAL A 111 8.49 -12.41 -7.78
CA VAL A 111 8.19 -11.61 -6.58
C VAL A 111 6.75 -11.88 -6.17
N ASN A 112 6.60 -12.53 -5.03
CA ASN A 112 5.32 -12.94 -4.49
C ASN A 112 4.91 -12.07 -3.30
N GLY A 113 3.79 -11.34 -3.44
CA GLY A 113 3.19 -10.54 -2.38
C GLY A 113 1.93 -11.16 -1.78
N LEU A 114 1.64 -12.43 -2.05
CA LEU A 114 0.54 -13.17 -1.42
C LEU A 114 0.95 -13.65 -0.02
N HIS A 115 -0.02 -14.11 0.78
CA HIS A 115 0.27 -14.74 2.07
C HIS A 115 0.83 -16.16 1.91
N GLU A 116 0.42 -16.87 0.85
CA GLU A 116 0.93 -18.20 0.54
C GLU A 116 2.42 -18.14 0.17
N PRO A 117 3.31 -18.81 0.92
CA PRO A 117 4.74 -18.84 0.59
C PRO A 117 4.97 -19.81 -0.57
N LEU A 118 5.16 -19.28 -1.76
CA LEU A 118 5.34 -20.07 -2.98
C LEU A 118 6.68 -20.82 -3.01
N ASN A 119 7.68 -20.34 -2.28
CA ASN A 119 8.98 -21.00 -2.15
C ASN A 119 8.90 -22.35 -1.41
N ASP A 120 7.83 -22.54 -0.63
CA ASP A 120 7.62 -23.77 0.15
C ASP A 120 6.81 -24.82 -0.64
N LEU A 121 6.29 -24.49 -1.85
CA LEU A 121 5.56 -25.41 -2.70
C LEU A 121 6.50 -26.34 -3.47
N ASP A 122 6.45 -27.65 -3.21
CA ASP A 122 7.33 -28.65 -3.81
C ASP A 122 7.21 -28.71 -5.33
N GLU A 123 6.02 -28.48 -5.88
CA GLU A 123 5.79 -28.45 -7.32
C GLU A 123 6.45 -27.28 -8.07
N LEU A 124 6.80 -26.20 -7.40
CA LEU A 124 7.49 -25.06 -8.02
C LEU A 124 9.02 -25.22 -7.98
N LYS A 125 9.57 -25.99 -7.05
CA LYS A 125 11.02 -26.17 -6.90
C LYS A 125 11.74 -26.72 -8.16
N PRO A 126 11.20 -27.72 -8.87
CA PRO A 126 11.80 -28.22 -10.10
C PRO A 126 11.78 -27.21 -11.26
N LEU A 127 10.96 -26.15 -11.15
CA LEU A 127 10.80 -25.15 -12.20
C LEU A 127 11.79 -23.99 -12.09
N LEU A 128 12.58 -23.92 -11.02
CA LEU A 128 13.59 -22.88 -10.79
C LEU A 128 14.81 -23.08 -11.70
N VAL A 129 14.63 -22.83 -12.99
CA VAL A 129 15.66 -22.98 -14.01
C VAL A 129 16.56 -21.75 -14.08
N GLY A 130 17.83 -21.92 -14.46
CA GLY A 130 18.74 -20.80 -14.73
C GLY A 130 18.99 -19.87 -13.54
N GLY A 131 18.88 -20.40 -12.32
CA GLY A 131 19.07 -19.60 -11.10
C GLY A 131 17.88 -18.73 -10.69
N ALA A 132 16.68 -18.97 -11.28
CA ALA A 132 15.46 -18.32 -10.85
C ALA A 132 15.23 -18.49 -9.35
N LYS A 133 14.66 -17.47 -8.71
CA LYS A 133 14.34 -17.46 -7.27
C LYS A 133 12.92 -16.98 -7.08
N ILE A 134 12.27 -17.44 -6.01
CA ILE A 134 10.99 -16.91 -5.55
C ILE A 134 11.27 -16.04 -4.31
N PHE A 135 10.82 -14.80 -4.36
CA PHE A 135 10.91 -13.86 -3.25
C PHE A 135 9.52 -13.73 -2.62
N ASP A 136 9.28 -14.49 -1.56
CA ASP A 136 8.06 -14.40 -0.76
C ASP A 136 8.17 -13.22 0.20
N ILE A 137 7.65 -12.07 -0.23
CA ILE A 137 7.79 -10.80 0.51
C ILE A 137 7.13 -10.87 1.88
N ARG A 138 5.98 -11.54 1.97
CA ARG A 138 5.24 -11.71 3.22
C ARG A 138 5.71 -12.89 4.08
N LYS A 139 6.84 -13.51 3.75
CA LYS A 139 7.42 -14.50 4.65
C LYS A 139 7.84 -13.82 5.96
N PRO A 140 7.30 -14.22 7.12
CA PRO A 140 7.66 -13.61 8.40
C PRO A 140 9.17 -13.65 8.65
N LYS A 141 9.71 -12.60 9.27
CA LYS A 141 11.08 -12.61 9.77
C LYS A 141 11.26 -13.73 10.82
N ALA A 142 12.45 -14.27 10.93
CA ALA A 142 12.76 -15.17 12.05
C ALA A 142 12.66 -14.39 13.38
N PHE A 143 12.21 -15.01 14.46
CA PHE A 143 12.00 -14.33 15.75
C PHE A 143 13.26 -13.61 16.25
N LYS A 144 14.45 -14.14 15.99
CA LYS A 144 15.73 -13.50 16.34
C LYS A 144 16.02 -12.20 15.59
N ASP A 145 15.33 -11.97 14.47
CA ASP A 145 15.51 -10.81 13.60
C ASP A 145 14.36 -9.80 13.76
N LEU A 146 13.42 -10.07 14.68
CA LEU A 146 12.33 -9.18 15.03
C LEU A 146 12.73 -8.26 16.17
N HIS A 147 12.23 -7.02 16.12
CA HIS A 147 12.46 -6.01 17.15
C HIS A 147 11.29 -5.99 18.13
N PHE A 148 11.63 -5.83 19.42
CA PHE A 148 10.65 -5.58 20.48
C PHE A 148 10.65 -4.09 20.81
N TRP A 149 9.49 -3.54 21.16
CA TRP A 149 9.33 -2.11 21.44
C TRP A 149 10.19 -1.66 22.64
N GLN A 150 10.91 -0.56 22.49
CA GLN A 150 11.90 -0.05 23.47
C GLN A 150 11.64 1.41 23.88
N GLY A 151 10.62 2.07 23.34
CA GLY A 151 10.33 3.48 23.60
C GLY A 151 11.24 4.47 22.87
N LYS A 152 11.98 4.03 21.85
CA LYS A 152 12.86 4.91 21.04
C LYS A 152 12.09 5.95 20.25
N VAL A 153 10.80 5.74 20.01
CA VAL A 153 9.93 6.73 19.35
C VAL A 153 9.95 8.09 20.06
N ALA A 154 10.15 8.12 21.37
CA ALA A 154 10.28 9.36 22.15
C ALA A 154 11.54 10.19 21.81
N GLN A 155 12.52 9.61 21.13
CA GLN A 155 13.73 10.31 20.68
C GLN A 155 13.57 10.96 19.31
N ILE A 156 12.52 10.58 18.57
CA ILE A 156 12.25 11.07 17.21
C ILE A 156 11.70 12.49 17.29
N THR A 157 12.44 13.45 16.76
CA THR A 157 12.02 14.87 16.71
C THR A 157 11.21 15.21 15.45
N ALA A 158 11.14 14.29 14.47
CA ALA A 158 10.29 14.44 13.31
C ALA A 158 8.81 14.25 13.69
N LEU A 159 7.91 14.95 13.01
CA LEU A 159 6.48 14.70 13.13
C LEU A 159 6.13 13.31 12.61
N LYS A 160 5.34 12.58 13.38
CA LYS A 160 4.87 11.22 13.06
C LYS A 160 3.37 11.29 12.71
N ILE A 161 3.07 11.16 11.43
CA ILE A 161 1.70 11.29 10.89
C ILE A 161 1.28 9.95 10.28
N ALA A 162 0.09 9.45 10.58
CA ALA A 162 -0.46 8.29 9.89
C ALA A 162 -1.62 8.67 8.97
N VAL A 163 -1.70 8.03 7.81
CA VAL A 163 -2.89 8.06 6.96
C VAL A 163 -3.73 6.84 7.29
N LEU A 164 -4.66 6.97 8.22
CA LEU A 164 -5.62 5.93 8.58
C LEU A 164 -6.85 5.97 7.66
N GLY A 165 -7.74 5.01 7.77
CA GLY A 165 -8.91 4.97 6.91
C GLY A 165 -10.09 4.26 7.54
N MET A 166 -11.27 4.55 6.98
CA MET A 166 -12.54 3.96 7.44
C MET A 166 -12.71 2.49 7.03
N ASP A 167 -11.86 1.98 6.10
CA ASP A 167 -11.92 0.60 5.59
C ASP A 167 -10.64 0.22 4.85
N CYS A 168 -10.54 -1.04 4.40
CA CYS A 168 -9.55 -1.50 3.45
C CYS A 168 -9.72 -0.83 2.09
N ALA A 169 -8.63 -0.72 1.30
CA ALA A 169 -8.64 -0.23 -0.08
C ALA A 169 -9.33 1.15 -0.27
N THR A 170 -9.23 2.04 0.71
CA THR A 170 -9.80 3.40 0.63
C THR A 170 -8.88 4.40 -0.06
N GLY A 171 -7.64 4.03 -0.37
CA GLY A 171 -6.65 4.93 -0.99
C GLY A 171 -5.58 5.47 -0.04
N LYS A 172 -5.47 4.94 1.19
CA LYS A 172 -4.49 5.38 2.22
C LYS A 172 -3.08 5.55 1.67
N ARG A 173 -2.53 4.53 0.99
CA ARG A 173 -1.19 4.59 0.41
C ARG A 173 -1.05 5.70 -0.65
N THR A 174 -2.04 5.89 -1.51
CA THR A 174 -2.03 6.95 -2.52
C THR A 174 -1.99 8.32 -1.84
N THR A 175 -2.80 8.52 -0.80
CA THR A 175 -2.81 9.76 0.00
C THR A 175 -1.48 9.96 0.74
N SER A 176 -0.90 8.90 1.33
CA SER A 176 0.42 8.98 1.99
C SER A 176 1.50 9.45 1.02
N ARG A 177 1.53 8.90 -0.19
CA ARG A 177 2.49 9.30 -1.23
C ARG A 177 2.26 10.72 -1.73
N PHE A 178 1.02 11.13 -1.96
CA PHE A 178 0.74 12.53 -2.34
C PHE A 178 1.17 13.51 -1.26
N LEU A 179 0.96 13.15 0.00
CA LEU A 179 1.42 13.98 1.13
C LEU A 179 2.95 14.07 1.13
N GLU A 180 3.65 12.93 1.02
CA GLU A 180 5.11 12.87 0.93
C GLU A 180 5.64 13.72 -0.22
N GLU A 181 5.12 13.52 -1.43
CA GLU A 181 5.55 14.22 -2.64
C GLU A 181 5.35 15.75 -2.51
N GLN A 182 4.20 16.18 -2.00
CA GLN A 182 3.90 17.61 -1.86
C GLN A 182 4.68 18.28 -0.72
N LEU A 183 4.91 17.59 0.40
CA LEU A 183 5.77 18.09 1.47
C LEU A 183 7.21 18.28 0.98
N ASN A 184 7.77 17.28 0.31
CA ASN A 184 9.11 17.36 -0.27
C ASN A 184 9.22 18.47 -1.32
N ALA A 185 8.21 18.63 -2.19
CA ALA A 185 8.18 19.72 -3.18
C ALA A 185 8.12 21.11 -2.54
N LYS A 186 7.60 21.23 -1.33
CA LYS A 186 7.55 22.48 -0.54
C LYS A 186 8.77 22.69 0.35
N GLY A 187 9.77 21.80 0.29
CA GLY A 187 11.01 21.91 1.07
C GLY A 187 10.90 21.39 2.51
N HIS A 188 9.89 20.56 2.81
CA HIS A 188 9.75 19.86 4.08
C HIS A 188 10.11 18.39 3.89
N PRO A 189 11.35 17.96 4.24
CA PRO A 189 11.78 16.58 4.06
C PRO A 189 10.84 15.60 4.74
N ALA A 190 10.22 14.73 3.95
CA ALA A 190 9.26 13.74 4.41
C ALA A 190 9.57 12.38 3.80
N GLU A 191 9.32 11.29 4.54
CA GLU A 191 9.51 9.91 4.08
C GLU A 191 8.31 9.06 4.48
N MET A 192 7.86 8.21 3.56
CA MET A 192 6.75 7.28 3.79
C MET A 192 7.26 5.97 4.40
N ILE A 193 6.68 5.58 5.52
CA ILE A 193 6.87 4.28 6.17
C ILE A 193 5.80 3.32 5.64
N TYR A 194 6.22 2.35 4.83
CA TYR A 194 5.29 1.34 4.31
C TYR A 194 4.87 0.34 5.39
N THR A 195 3.65 -0.18 5.28
CA THR A 195 3.14 -1.22 6.18
C THR A 195 2.58 -2.43 5.43
N GLY A 196 2.67 -2.40 4.12
CA GLY A 196 2.20 -3.47 3.25
C GLY A 196 3.13 -3.75 2.08
N GLN A 197 2.97 -4.92 1.45
CA GLN A 197 3.82 -5.42 0.37
C GLN A 197 3.90 -4.45 -0.83
N THR A 198 2.82 -3.72 -1.13
CA THR A 198 2.83 -2.84 -2.30
C THR A 198 3.70 -1.61 -2.06
N GLY A 199 3.71 -1.05 -0.85
CA GLY A 199 4.62 0.04 -0.49
C GLY A 199 6.08 -0.37 -0.65
N TRP A 200 6.44 -1.55 -0.14
CA TRP A 200 7.76 -2.12 -0.34
C TRP A 200 8.09 -2.33 -1.83
N MET A 201 7.17 -2.93 -2.61
CA MET A 201 7.36 -3.15 -4.05
C MET A 201 7.50 -1.85 -4.83
N GLN A 202 6.87 -0.78 -4.40
CA GLN A 202 6.98 0.56 -4.98
C GLN A 202 8.32 1.23 -4.69
N GLY A 203 9.11 0.70 -3.74
CA GLY A 203 10.47 1.16 -3.44
C GLY A 203 10.57 2.05 -2.21
N ALA A 204 9.61 1.99 -1.30
CA ALA A 204 9.81 2.53 0.03
C ALA A 204 10.87 1.67 0.77
N ASP A 205 11.82 2.33 1.41
CA ASP A 205 12.98 1.68 2.03
C ASP A 205 12.71 1.31 3.49
N TYR A 206 11.88 2.07 4.19
CA TYR A 206 11.58 1.88 5.61
C TYR A 206 10.14 1.43 5.81
N GLY A 207 9.95 0.45 6.68
CA GLY A 207 8.63 -0.06 7.00
C GLY A 207 8.61 -1.49 7.50
N LEU A 208 7.42 -2.05 7.55
CA LEU A 208 7.16 -3.42 7.97
C LEU A 208 6.04 -4.02 7.11
N LEU A 209 5.95 -5.34 7.11
CA LEU A 209 4.79 -6.04 6.57
C LEU A 209 3.86 -6.38 7.73
N PHE A 210 2.93 -5.48 8.01
CA PHE A 210 2.08 -5.52 9.19
C PHE A 210 1.37 -6.88 9.36
N ASP A 211 0.76 -7.36 8.27
CA ASP A 211 0.00 -8.61 8.25
C ASP A 211 0.87 -9.89 8.14
N ALA A 212 2.18 -9.74 8.15
CA ALA A 212 3.15 -10.84 8.21
C ALA A 212 4.03 -10.76 9.47
N THR A 213 3.77 -9.80 10.36
CA THR A 213 4.49 -9.61 11.61
C THR A 213 3.69 -10.18 12.77
N PRO A 214 4.27 -11.03 13.63
CA PRO A 214 3.60 -11.49 14.83
C PRO A 214 3.18 -10.32 15.73
N ASN A 215 1.97 -10.40 16.31
CA ASN A 215 1.33 -9.28 17.01
C ASN A 215 2.23 -8.61 18.07
N ASP A 216 2.92 -9.40 18.89
CA ASP A 216 3.79 -8.89 19.95
C ASP A 216 4.99 -8.06 19.45
N PHE A 217 5.32 -8.20 18.15
CA PHE A 217 6.45 -7.52 17.53
C PHE A 217 6.04 -6.36 16.64
N ILE A 218 4.75 -6.20 16.33
CA ILE A 218 4.26 -5.06 15.51
C ILE A 218 4.72 -3.71 16.10
N PRO A 219 4.56 -3.43 17.41
CA PRO A 219 5.05 -2.19 18.00
C PRO A 219 6.55 -1.96 17.81
N GLY A 220 7.36 -3.00 18.00
CA GLY A 220 8.81 -2.91 17.88
C GLY A 220 9.30 -2.77 16.44
N GLU A 221 8.69 -3.47 15.50
CA GLU A 221 8.98 -3.32 14.06
C GLU A 221 8.59 -1.93 13.53
N LEU A 222 7.47 -1.38 14.01
CA LEU A 222 7.06 -0.01 13.70
C LEU A 222 8.07 1.01 14.27
N GLU A 223 8.41 0.89 15.55
CA GLU A 223 9.42 1.73 16.19
C GLU A 223 10.75 1.68 15.45
N TYR A 224 11.21 0.47 15.10
CA TYR A 224 12.45 0.27 14.37
C TYR A 224 12.43 0.98 13.00
N ALA A 225 11.33 0.84 12.25
CA ALA A 225 11.18 1.49 10.95
C ALA A 225 11.18 3.02 11.06
N LEU A 226 10.44 3.58 12.04
CA LEU A 226 10.38 5.02 12.29
C LEU A 226 11.74 5.58 12.72
N TYR A 227 12.37 4.92 13.70
CA TYR A 227 13.65 5.37 14.27
C TYR A 227 14.78 5.29 13.25
N SER A 228 14.91 4.16 12.52
CA SER A 228 15.94 4.00 11.49
C SER A 228 15.78 5.00 10.35
N CYS A 229 14.57 5.24 9.88
CA CYS A 229 14.31 6.25 8.86
C CYS A 229 14.71 7.64 9.33
N TRP A 230 14.28 8.05 10.53
CA TRP A 230 14.61 9.35 11.08
C TRP A 230 16.12 9.50 11.32
N GLU A 231 16.79 8.48 11.85
CA GLU A 231 18.22 8.53 12.13
C GLU A 231 19.06 8.64 10.85
N GLU A 232 18.71 7.89 9.81
CA GLU A 232 19.46 7.84 8.55
C GLU A 232 19.16 9.00 7.61
N LYS A 233 17.87 9.37 7.46
CA LYS A 233 17.41 10.38 6.50
C LYS A 233 17.32 11.78 7.09
N ARG A 234 17.22 11.91 8.42
CA ARG A 234 17.01 13.19 9.11
C ARG A 234 15.84 14.00 8.55
N VAL A 235 14.75 13.30 8.25
CA VAL A 235 13.53 13.94 7.76
C VAL A 235 12.81 14.72 8.85
N ASP A 236 12.00 15.67 8.44
CA ASP A 236 11.13 16.47 9.30
C ASP A 236 9.80 15.79 9.62
N ILE A 237 9.36 14.90 8.73
CA ILE A 237 8.03 14.27 8.80
C ILE A 237 8.14 12.81 8.38
N LEU A 238 7.60 11.93 9.21
CA LEU A 238 7.41 10.51 8.93
C LEU A 238 5.93 10.25 8.65
N ILE A 239 5.62 9.62 7.53
CA ILE A 239 4.24 9.38 7.10
C ILE A 239 3.98 7.88 7.08
N ILE A 240 3.20 7.37 8.03
CA ILE A 240 2.88 5.94 8.14
C ILE A 240 1.71 5.61 7.20
N GLU A 241 1.90 4.62 6.32
CA GLU A 241 0.83 4.01 5.55
C GLU A 241 -0.09 3.21 6.47
N GLY A 242 -1.35 3.62 6.65
CA GLY A 242 -2.31 2.88 7.46
C GLY A 242 -2.78 1.58 6.79
N GLN A 243 -3.16 0.62 7.61
CA GLN A 243 -3.76 -0.65 7.21
C GLN A 243 -5.21 -0.74 7.67
N SER A 244 -6.05 -1.55 7.00
CA SER A 244 -7.44 -1.82 7.38
C SER A 244 -8.18 -0.57 7.90
N SER A 245 -8.83 -0.67 9.06
CA SER A 245 -9.37 0.44 9.86
C SER A 245 -9.50 0.04 11.33
N LEU A 246 -9.63 1.02 12.23
CA LEU A 246 -9.76 0.78 13.68
C LEU A 246 -10.91 -0.17 14.04
N ARG A 247 -12.01 -0.10 13.28
CA ARG A 247 -13.25 -0.84 13.57
C ARG A 247 -13.64 -1.88 12.52
N ASN A 248 -12.72 -2.27 11.61
CA ASN A 248 -12.99 -3.34 10.66
C ASN A 248 -13.04 -4.69 11.41
N PRO A 249 -14.16 -5.42 11.35
CA PRO A 249 -14.34 -6.64 12.16
C PRO A 249 -13.41 -7.79 11.73
N SER A 250 -12.87 -7.76 10.52
CA SER A 250 -11.98 -8.82 10.04
C SER A 250 -10.50 -8.57 10.32
N GLY A 251 -10.15 -7.39 10.79
CA GLY A 251 -8.76 -7.00 11.08
C GLY A 251 -8.73 -5.57 11.59
N PRO A 252 -9.14 -5.33 12.85
CA PRO A 252 -8.96 -4.02 13.47
C PRO A 252 -7.49 -3.65 13.44
N CYS A 253 -7.19 -2.42 13.02
CA CYS A 253 -5.82 -1.95 12.91
C CYS A 253 -5.80 -0.42 12.94
N GLY A 254 -4.79 0.14 13.56
CA GLY A 254 -4.57 1.58 13.66
C GLY A 254 -4.22 2.05 15.06
N SER A 255 -4.70 1.37 16.10
CA SER A 255 -4.34 1.67 17.50
C SER A 255 -2.83 1.48 17.74
N GLU A 256 -2.24 0.48 17.12
CA GLU A 256 -0.80 0.20 17.18
C GLU A 256 0.01 1.37 16.61
N PHE A 257 -0.44 1.96 15.51
CA PHE A 257 0.22 3.12 14.93
C PHE A 257 0.11 4.34 15.85
N ILE A 258 -1.10 4.59 16.38
CA ILE A 258 -1.35 5.73 17.26
C ILE A 258 -0.54 5.63 18.55
N ILE A 259 -0.65 4.50 19.25
CA ILE A 259 -0.10 4.34 20.61
C ILE A 259 1.38 4.04 20.54
N SER A 260 1.79 3.01 19.80
CA SER A 260 3.18 2.55 19.77
C SER A 260 4.08 3.41 18.90
N GLY A 261 3.51 4.06 17.86
CA GLY A 261 4.20 5.03 17.03
C GLY A 261 4.23 6.42 17.63
N ASP A 262 3.52 6.69 18.74
CA ASP A 262 3.43 8.01 19.39
C ASP A 262 3.12 9.12 18.38
N LEU A 263 1.95 9.00 17.71
CA LEU A 263 1.60 9.86 16.58
C LEU A 263 1.25 11.29 17.01
N ASP A 264 1.79 12.27 16.28
CA ASP A 264 1.43 13.68 16.40
C ASP A 264 0.09 14.01 15.70
N GLY A 265 -0.33 13.17 14.73
CA GLY A 265 -1.60 13.36 14.05
C GLY A 265 -1.97 12.28 13.04
N VAL A 266 -3.23 12.33 12.63
CA VAL A 266 -3.82 11.38 11.68
C VAL A 266 -4.48 12.15 10.53
N ILE A 267 -4.31 11.65 9.30
CA ILE A 267 -5.15 11.99 8.15
C ILE A 267 -6.11 10.84 7.94
N LEU A 268 -7.43 11.12 7.99
CA LEU A 268 -8.46 10.08 7.92
C LEU A 268 -9.03 9.97 6.50
N GLN A 269 -8.77 8.85 5.84
CA GLN A 269 -9.23 8.55 4.48
C GLN A 269 -10.61 7.88 4.50
N HIS A 270 -11.56 8.42 3.73
CA HIS A 270 -12.94 7.93 3.68
C HIS A 270 -13.44 7.71 2.25
N VAL A 271 -14.33 6.73 2.07
CA VAL A 271 -15.10 6.48 0.84
C VAL A 271 -16.59 6.71 1.17
N PRO A 272 -17.17 7.88 0.89
CA PRO A 272 -18.51 8.25 1.37
C PRO A 272 -19.64 7.34 0.91
N MET A 273 -19.53 6.78 -0.31
CA MET A 273 -20.56 5.91 -0.87
C MET A 273 -20.52 4.49 -0.31
N ARG A 274 -19.42 4.07 0.28
CA ARG A 274 -19.27 2.75 0.87
C ARG A 274 -19.92 2.70 2.25
N LYS A 275 -20.97 1.88 2.40
CA LYS A 275 -21.74 1.77 3.65
C LYS A 275 -21.37 0.54 4.47
N LYS A 276 -20.82 -0.48 3.86
CA LYS A 276 -20.37 -1.72 4.49
C LYS A 276 -18.88 -1.93 4.24
N PHE A 277 -18.23 -2.64 5.15
CA PHE A 277 -16.83 -2.98 4.98
C PHE A 277 -16.62 -3.85 3.74
N SER A 278 -15.57 -3.54 3.00
CA SER A 278 -15.21 -4.21 1.75
C SER A 278 -15.02 -5.71 1.97
N GLY A 279 -15.72 -6.51 1.17
CA GLY A 279 -15.70 -7.96 1.27
C GLY A 279 -16.65 -8.55 2.32
N PHE A 280 -17.38 -7.70 3.04
CA PHE A 280 -18.34 -8.08 4.08
C PHE A 280 -19.75 -7.57 3.80
N GLU A 281 -20.08 -7.30 2.54
CA GLU A 281 -21.35 -6.71 2.10
C GLU A 281 -22.56 -7.59 2.50
N LYS A 282 -22.34 -8.90 2.64
CA LYS A 282 -23.38 -9.87 3.06
C LYS A 282 -23.63 -9.90 4.58
N TYR A 283 -22.74 -9.27 5.37
CA TYR A 283 -22.84 -9.27 6.82
C TYR A 283 -23.40 -7.93 7.34
N PRO A 284 -23.92 -7.87 8.58
CA PRO A 284 -24.40 -6.64 9.20
C PRO A 284 -23.24 -5.76 9.72
N ALA A 285 -22.14 -5.68 8.97
CA ALA A 285 -20.95 -4.93 9.32
C ALA A 285 -20.94 -3.61 8.54
N HIS A 286 -21.40 -2.54 9.17
CA HIS A 286 -21.47 -1.20 8.59
C HIS A 286 -20.26 -0.37 8.96
N ILE A 287 -19.78 0.42 8.00
CA ILE A 287 -18.79 1.47 8.26
C ILE A 287 -19.45 2.51 9.16
N PRO A 288 -18.83 2.86 10.29
CA PRO A 288 -19.38 3.83 11.22
C PRO A 288 -19.38 5.26 10.64
N ASP A 289 -20.09 6.18 11.30
CA ASP A 289 -20.01 7.60 10.96
C ASP A 289 -18.56 8.11 11.15
N ILE A 290 -18.11 8.96 10.22
CA ILE A 290 -16.74 9.45 10.20
C ILE A 290 -16.39 10.30 11.42
N LEU A 291 -17.33 11.10 11.95
CA LEU A 291 -17.08 11.92 13.14
C LEU A 291 -16.94 11.03 14.40
N ASN A 292 -17.62 9.89 14.44
CA ASN A 292 -17.38 8.90 15.50
C ASN A 292 -16.00 8.28 15.42
N GLU A 293 -15.43 8.13 14.21
CA GLU A 293 -14.04 7.67 14.05
C GLU A 293 -13.05 8.75 14.47
N VAL A 294 -13.32 10.02 14.14
CA VAL A 294 -12.54 11.17 14.62
C VAL A 294 -12.46 11.16 16.15
N MET A 295 -13.61 11.08 16.83
CA MET A 295 -13.64 10.99 18.29
C MET A 295 -12.87 9.81 18.85
N LEU A 296 -12.96 8.64 18.20
CA LEU A 296 -12.22 7.46 18.63
C LEU A 296 -10.71 7.67 18.54
N ILE A 297 -10.24 8.27 17.44
CA ILE A 297 -8.82 8.62 17.24
C ILE A 297 -8.33 9.59 18.32
N GLU A 298 -9.14 10.61 18.64
CA GLU A 298 -8.82 11.58 19.68
C GLU A 298 -8.76 10.95 21.07
N HIS A 299 -9.66 10.00 21.37
CA HIS A 299 -9.61 9.23 22.63
C HIS A 299 -8.38 8.30 22.73
N LEU A 300 -7.78 7.91 21.61
CA LEU A 300 -6.52 7.17 21.59
C LEU A 300 -5.28 8.06 21.80
N GLY A 301 -5.46 9.37 21.97
CA GLY A 301 -4.40 10.29 22.37
C GLY A 301 -3.74 11.08 21.24
N THR A 302 -4.28 11.06 20.02
CA THR A 302 -3.81 11.89 18.90
C THR A 302 -4.98 12.69 18.31
N ARG A 303 -4.73 13.49 17.27
CA ARG A 303 -5.76 14.33 16.64
C ARG A 303 -5.88 14.05 15.15
N VAL A 304 -7.07 14.32 14.57
CA VAL A 304 -7.27 14.25 13.11
C VAL A 304 -6.92 15.61 12.49
N LEU A 305 -5.87 15.65 11.69
CA LEU A 305 -5.35 16.86 11.04
C LEU A 305 -6.00 17.15 9.69
N GLY A 306 -6.65 16.15 9.10
CA GLY A 306 -7.34 16.29 7.84
C GLY A 306 -8.19 15.05 7.52
N ILE A 307 -9.22 15.27 6.72
CA ILE A 307 -10.05 14.21 6.15
C ILE A 307 -9.87 14.22 4.64
N THR A 308 -9.62 13.04 4.07
CA THR A 308 -9.52 12.88 2.62
C THR A 308 -10.62 11.99 2.09
N LEU A 309 -11.24 12.39 0.99
CA LEU A 309 -12.37 11.69 0.39
C LEU A 309 -11.95 10.99 -0.90
N ASN A 310 -12.32 9.71 -1.02
CA ASN A 310 -12.19 8.95 -2.25
C ASN A 310 -13.54 8.87 -2.94
N GLY A 311 -13.58 9.25 -4.22
CA GLY A 311 -14.79 9.33 -5.03
C GLY A 311 -15.32 7.99 -5.56
N GLU A 312 -14.81 6.85 -5.08
CA GLU A 312 -15.30 5.53 -5.50
C GLU A 312 -16.83 5.42 -5.39
N GLY A 313 -17.48 5.14 -6.51
CA GLY A 313 -18.94 5.00 -6.57
C GLY A 313 -19.73 6.32 -6.50
N ALA A 314 -19.08 7.48 -6.55
CA ALA A 314 -19.71 8.79 -6.50
C ALA A 314 -19.49 9.58 -7.80
N ALA A 315 -20.51 10.31 -8.26
CA ALA A 315 -20.32 11.41 -9.20
C ALA A 315 -19.62 12.57 -8.49
N THR A 316 -18.84 13.38 -9.22
CA THR A 316 -18.07 14.51 -8.65
C THR A 316 -18.95 15.48 -7.86
N GLU A 317 -20.14 15.80 -8.38
CA GLU A 317 -21.10 16.68 -7.68
C GLU A 317 -21.60 16.07 -6.37
N GLN A 318 -21.85 14.77 -6.33
CA GLN A 318 -22.29 14.06 -5.14
C GLN A 318 -21.19 14.05 -4.07
N LEU A 319 -19.95 13.87 -4.48
CA LEU A 319 -18.79 13.88 -3.60
C LEU A 319 -18.57 15.28 -3.01
N SER A 320 -18.69 16.34 -3.84
CA SER A 320 -18.60 17.74 -3.39
C SER A 320 -19.70 18.11 -2.39
N LYS A 321 -20.95 17.71 -2.64
CA LYS A 321 -22.05 17.89 -1.71
C LYS A 321 -21.81 17.20 -0.36
N TYR A 322 -21.25 15.99 -0.39
CA TYR A 322 -20.90 15.28 0.84
C TYR A 322 -19.80 16.04 1.61
N ARG A 323 -18.73 16.47 0.93
CA ARG A 323 -17.67 17.29 1.53
C ARG A 323 -18.23 18.53 2.21
N ASP A 324 -19.06 19.30 1.50
CA ASP A 324 -19.61 20.56 1.99
C ASP A 324 -20.53 20.35 3.20
N SER A 325 -21.33 19.27 3.17
CA SER A 325 -22.16 18.88 4.33
C SER A 325 -21.32 18.46 5.54
N LEU A 326 -20.20 17.78 5.31
CA LEU A 326 -19.30 17.38 6.40
C LEU A 326 -18.55 18.59 6.96
N ALA A 327 -18.12 19.52 6.11
CA ALA A 327 -17.43 20.75 6.50
C ALA A 327 -18.28 21.67 7.41
N GLN A 328 -19.62 21.55 7.36
CA GLN A 328 -20.51 22.26 8.30
C GLN A 328 -20.50 21.67 9.72
N LYS A 329 -19.97 20.44 9.89
CA LYS A 329 -20.03 19.71 11.15
C LYS A 329 -18.68 19.63 11.86
N THR A 330 -17.59 20.01 11.20
CA THR A 330 -16.24 19.98 11.76
C THR A 330 -15.38 21.10 11.16
N SER A 331 -14.40 21.56 11.94
CA SER A 331 -13.37 22.50 11.48
C SER A 331 -12.15 21.79 10.83
N ILE A 332 -12.14 20.47 10.80
CA ILE A 332 -11.07 19.70 10.18
C ILE A 332 -11.10 19.93 8.66
N PRO A 333 -9.97 20.27 8.00
CA PRO A 333 -9.95 20.43 6.56
C PRO A 333 -10.28 19.11 5.85
N ILE A 334 -11.16 19.22 4.84
CA ILE A 334 -11.65 18.08 4.07
C ILE A 334 -11.30 18.32 2.59
N ILE A 335 -10.59 17.40 1.97
CA ILE A 335 -10.19 17.49 0.56
C ILE A 335 -10.47 16.22 -0.21
N ILE A 336 -10.48 16.35 -1.54
CA ILE A 336 -10.55 15.24 -2.51
C ILE A 336 -9.19 15.16 -3.22
N PRO A 337 -8.25 14.30 -2.78
CA PRO A 337 -6.83 14.39 -3.17
C PRO A 337 -6.53 14.32 -4.67
N MET A 338 -7.40 13.67 -5.46
CA MET A 338 -7.22 13.60 -6.92
C MET A 338 -7.70 14.84 -7.68
N ILE A 339 -8.39 15.76 -7.00
CA ILE A 339 -9.04 16.94 -7.61
C ILE A 339 -8.54 18.23 -6.97
N GLU A 340 -8.22 18.20 -5.70
CA GLU A 340 -7.91 19.37 -4.88
C GLU A 340 -6.49 19.33 -4.33
N PRO A 341 -5.81 20.48 -4.16
CA PRO A 341 -4.48 20.52 -3.54
C PRO A 341 -4.55 20.14 -2.06
N MET A 342 -3.48 19.57 -1.53
CA MET A 342 -3.38 19.15 -0.13
C MET A 342 -2.99 20.31 0.83
N ASP A 343 -2.85 21.53 0.35
CA ASP A 343 -2.37 22.67 1.14
C ASP A 343 -3.07 22.88 2.49
N PRO A 344 -4.41 22.75 2.60
CA PRO A 344 -5.07 22.90 3.90
C PRO A 344 -4.64 21.84 4.92
N ILE A 345 -4.45 20.60 4.47
CA ILE A 345 -3.98 19.51 5.34
C ILE A 345 -2.51 19.69 5.66
N ILE A 346 -1.67 20.03 4.67
CA ILE A 346 -0.24 20.30 4.88
C ILE A 346 -0.04 21.42 5.90
N SER A 347 -0.79 22.50 5.81
CA SER A 347 -0.73 23.58 6.79
C SER A 347 -1.05 23.10 8.20
N ASN A 348 -2.06 22.25 8.37
CA ASN A 348 -2.38 21.67 9.68
C ASN A 348 -1.29 20.74 10.20
N VAL A 349 -0.66 19.96 9.32
CA VAL A 349 0.49 19.08 9.67
C VAL A 349 1.65 19.96 10.18
N LEU A 350 2.03 20.99 9.43
CA LEU A 350 3.17 21.84 9.78
C LEU A 350 2.92 22.65 11.06
N ASN A 351 1.69 23.02 11.35
CA ASN A 351 1.33 23.72 12.59
C ASN A 351 1.47 22.85 13.85
N GLN A 352 1.69 21.53 13.72
CA GLN A 352 1.99 20.67 14.87
C GLN A 352 3.43 20.84 15.39
N LYS A 353 4.32 21.47 14.62
CA LYS A 353 5.71 21.78 15.03
C LYS A 353 5.83 22.98 15.99
N LEU A 354 4.76 23.73 16.18
CA LEU A 354 4.72 24.94 17.03
C LEU A 354 4.13 24.62 18.40
#